data_af7ef119c1a0b2f016273c647ea2eab3
#
_entry.id   af7ef119c1a0b2f016273c647ea2eab3
#
_cell.length_a   1.000
_cell.length_b   1.000
_cell.length_c   1.000
_cell.angle_alpha   90.00
_cell.angle_beta   90.00
_cell.angle_gamma   90.00
#
_symmetry.space_group_name_H-M   'P 1'
#
loop_
_entity.id
_entity.type
_entity.pdbx_description
1 polymer ?
#
loop_
_entity_poly.entity_id
_entity_poly.type
_entity_poly.pdbx_seq_one_letter_code
_entity_poly.pdbx_strand_id
1 'polypeptide(L)'
;MKISILCFLFSLWVNPVRSQTYFPPLTGNQWDTLSVDRFGYCQDRIDSLYNFLDENNSKGFILLREGKIVLEKYFDDFTQDSNWYWASAGKTLTAAVIGVLESQNALSITDKTSKYLGSGWTSLPQNKEDSITIWHQLTMTTGLDDSPTSADCTDPKCLTYKAPVGKRWAYHNAPYTLLDGVISSASGKTLNQLLFSEFTANTGMKVLYLKLGYNNIAFSTPRSFARFGLLLLNKGKWNSTQLIPLSYYNKMVVSSQEMNPSYGYLTWLNGKDHFMVPQSQFRFSGDCVTNGPSDLIMALGKDGQQIHISPSRNMVWIRMGEAPDTQSPLVSMDLGTKIWEQINALSCNAVALNFPDSDNQQLYPNPISPGQVLHGNGEFLMDASGRKFPLINNEIPRELTEGIYQVKTSKGYKKIAVLNP
;
A
#
# COMPACT_ATOMS: atom_id res chain seq x y z
N MET A 1 11.83 38.12 60.35
CA MET A 1 10.89 38.15 59.20
C MET A 1 11.65 37.62 58.00
N LYS A 2 11.49 36.33 57.66
CA LYS A 2 12.19 35.68 56.51
C LYS A 2 11.22 35.67 55.32
N ILE A 3 11.59 36.38 54.27
CA ILE A 3 10.82 36.40 53.01
C ILE A 3 11.33 35.26 52.15
N SER A 4 10.48 34.23 51.94
CA SER A 4 10.75 33.15 50.97
C SER A 4 10.28 33.60 49.58
N ILE A 5 11.20 33.76 48.65
CA ILE A 5 10.90 34.03 47.24
C ILE A 5 10.62 32.66 46.57
N LEU A 6 9.37 32.48 46.14
CA LEU A 6 8.94 31.32 45.39
C LEU A 6 9.17 31.60 43.90
N CYS A 7 10.20 30.98 43.29
CA CYS A 7 10.45 31.07 41.86
C CYS A 7 9.50 30.10 41.16
N PHE A 8 8.49 30.63 40.44
CA PHE A 8 7.65 29.89 39.51
C PHE A 8 8.46 29.66 38.20
N LEU A 9 8.92 28.44 37.99
CA LEU A 9 9.47 28.00 36.69
C LEU A 9 8.30 27.77 35.71
N PHE A 10 8.05 28.72 34.81
CA PHE A 10 7.17 28.55 33.68
C PHE A 10 7.90 27.69 32.66
N SER A 11 7.60 26.36 32.57
CA SER A 11 8.03 25.52 31.47
C SER A 11 7.22 25.90 30.23
N LEU A 12 7.84 26.62 29.30
CA LEU A 12 7.32 26.85 27.97
C LEU A 12 7.32 25.52 27.21
N TRP A 13 6.16 24.91 27.11
CA TRP A 13 5.93 23.79 26.19
C TRP A 13 5.96 24.35 24.77
N VAL A 14 7.11 24.25 24.10
CA VAL A 14 7.22 24.52 22.67
C VAL A 14 6.57 23.33 21.96
N ASN A 15 5.29 23.48 21.62
CA ASN A 15 4.67 22.55 20.69
C ASN A 15 5.41 22.66 19.35
N PRO A 16 5.95 21.59 18.78
CA PRO A 16 6.53 21.64 17.45
C PRO A 16 5.45 22.10 16.49
N VAL A 17 5.63 23.28 15.89
CA VAL A 17 4.77 23.75 14.80
C VAL A 17 4.90 22.75 13.67
N ARG A 18 3.96 21.81 13.57
CA ARG A 18 3.85 20.96 12.38
C ARG A 18 3.60 21.90 11.22
N SER A 19 4.53 21.97 10.27
CA SER A 19 4.32 22.67 9.01
C SER A 19 2.98 22.24 8.41
N GLN A 20 2.14 23.22 8.11
CA GLN A 20 0.86 22.95 7.48
C GLN A 20 1.12 22.32 6.10
N THR A 21 0.48 21.20 5.82
CA THR A 21 0.61 20.54 4.51
C THR A 21 0.12 21.48 3.42
N TYR A 22 0.94 21.66 2.39
CA TYR A 22 0.58 22.41 1.19
C TYR A 22 -0.40 21.62 0.32
N PHE A 23 -1.34 22.32 -0.28
CA PHE A 23 -2.25 21.78 -1.29
C PHE A 23 -2.16 22.61 -2.56
N PRO A 24 -1.96 21.98 -3.73
CA PRO A 24 -1.89 22.70 -4.99
C PRO A 24 -3.24 23.32 -5.36
N PRO A 25 -3.26 24.40 -6.16
CA PRO A 25 -4.47 25.04 -6.67
C PRO A 25 -5.43 24.03 -7.32
N LEU A 26 -6.73 24.29 -7.25
CA LEU A 26 -7.76 23.42 -7.82
C LEU A 26 -7.73 23.42 -9.35
N THR A 27 -7.26 24.52 -9.94
CA THR A 27 -7.21 24.75 -11.40
C THR A 27 -5.79 25.09 -11.84
N GLY A 28 -5.51 24.83 -13.12
CA GLY A 28 -4.18 25.06 -13.68
C GLY A 28 -3.18 23.95 -13.30
N ASN A 29 -1.96 24.11 -13.81
CA ASN A 29 -0.88 23.12 -13.66
C ASN A 29 0.19 23.54 -12.63
N GLN A 30 -0.07 24.59 -11.84
CA GLN A 30 0.86 25.04 -10.82
C GLN A 30 0.86 24.09 -9.62
N TRP A 31 2.07 23.75 -9.17
CA TRP A 31 2.29 22.99 -7.95
C TRP A 31 3.64 23.41 -7.36
N ASP A 32 3.64 23.89 -6.13
CA ASP A 32 4.87 24.30 -5.46
C ASP A 32 5.87 23.15 -5.36
N THR A 33 7.13 23.51 -5.44
CA THR A 33 8.26 22.58 -5.30
C THR A 33 9.05 22.82 -4.02
N LEU A 34 9.84 21.82 -3.61
CA LEU A 34 10.87 21.95 -2.58
C LEU A 34 12.22 21.54 -3.18
N SER A 35 13.27 22.28 -2.84
CA SER A 35 14.62 21.91 -3.25
C SER A 35 15.00 20.54 -2.68
N VAL A 36 15.64 19.72 -3.49
CA VAL A 36 16.22 18.42 -3.10
C VAL A 36 17.27 18.57 -2.01
N ASP A 37 18.00 19.70 -1.99
CA ASP A 37 19.02 20.00 -0.99
C ASP A 37 18.47 20.08 0.42
N ARG A 38 17.20 20.51 0.58
CA ARG A 38 16.51 20.55 1.88
C ARG A 38 16.46 19.19 2.57
N PHE A 39 16.50 18.11 1.78
CA PHE A 39 16.45 16.72 2.25
C PHE A 39 17.83 16.04 2.16
N GLY A 40 18.87 16.79 1.74
CA GLY A 40 20.20 16.25 1.51
C GLY A 40 20.26 15.25 0.34
N TYR A 41 19.30 15.32 -0.60
CA TYR A 41 19.30 14.44 -1.78
C TYR A 41 20.37 14.86 -2.76
N CYS A 42 21.09 13.88 -3.31
CA CYS A 42 22.15 14.13 -4.27
C CYS A 42 21.74 13.78 -5.71
N GLN A 43 22.32 14.52 -6.65
CA GLN A 43 22.01 14.34 -8.05
C GLN A 43 22.31 12.90 -8.52
N ASP A 44 23.46 12.34 -8.19
CA ASP A 44 23.85 10.98 -8.58
C ASP A 44 22.84 9.90 -8.10
N ARG A 45 22.24 10.11 -6.91
CA ARG A 45 21.23 9.21 -6.36
C ARG A 45 19.86 9.42 -7.00
N ILE A 46 19.54 10.66 -7.34
CA ILE A 46 18.32 10.97 -8.11
C ILE A 46 18.44 10.37 -9.50
N ASP A 47 19.58 10.47 -10.15
CA ASP A 47 19.83 9.88 -11.46
C ASP A 47 19.73 8.34 -11.39
N SER A 48 20.26 7.73 -10.33
CA SER A 48 20.12 6.28 -10.09
C SER A 48 18.66 5.85 -9.96
N LEU A 49 17.85 6.62 -9.21
CA LEU A 49 16.40 6.37 -9.10
C LEU A 49 15.72 6.51 -10.46
N TYR A 50 16.04 7.55 -11.23
CA TYR A 50 15.43 7.77 -12.54
C TYR A 50 15.82 6.68 -13.55
N ASN A 51 17.09 6.25 -13.56
CA ASN A 51 17.53 5.13 -14.40
C ASN A 51 16.80 3.83 -14.01
N PHE A 52 16.70 3.55 -12.70
CA PHE A 52 15.94 2.40 -12.23
C PHE A 52 14.46 2.45 -12.67
N LEU A 53 13.83 3.62 -12.61
CA LEU A 53 12.42 3.80 -13.02
C LEU A 53 12.26 3.60 -14.54
N ASP A 54 13.20 4.10 -15.35
CA ASP A 54 13.24 3.95 -16.80
C ASP A 54 13.39 2.47 -17.18
N GLU A 55 14.39 1.79 -16.64
CA GLU A 55 14.64 0.36 -16.82
C GLU A 55 13.45 -0.53 -16.42
N ASN A 56 12.54 -0.02 -15.59
CA ASN A 56 11.30 -0.69 -15.18
C ASN A 56 10.06 -0.11 -15.85
N ASN A 57 10.18 0.40 -17.08
CA ASN A 57 9.09 0.85 -17.95
C ASN A 57 8.16 1.88 -17.30
N SER A 58 8.71 2.79 -16.49
CA SER A 58 7.92 3.86 -15.87
C SER A 58 7.57 4.92 -16.91
N LYS A 59 6.36 5.46 -16.85
CA LYS A 59 5.87 6.60 -17.66
C LYS A 59 5.91 7.90 -16.87
N GLY A 60 5.60 7.85 -15.58
CA GLY A 60 5.64 9.01 -14.71
C GLY A 60 5.88 8.65 -13.26
N PHE A 61 6.68 9.47 -12.60
CA PHE A 61 7.01 9.36 -11.17
C PHE A 61 6.93 10.74 -10.53
N ILE A 62 6.28 10.82 -9.37
CA ILE A 62 6.23 12.03 -8.56
C ILE A 62 6.50 11.66 -7.10
N LEU A 63 7.39 12.43 -6.44
CA LEU A 63 7.61 12.34 -5.00
C LEU A 63 7.27 13.67 -4.36
N LEU A 64 6.30 13.62 -3.42
CA LEU A 64 5.85 14.76 -2.63
C LEU A 64 6.43 14.70 -1.21
N ARG A 65 6.82 15.85 -0.69
CA ARG A 65 7.11 16.08 0.73
C ARG A 65 6.31 17.29 1.20
N GLU A 66 5.62 17.17 2.32
CA GLU A 66 4.81 18.27 2.88
C GLU A 66 3.74 18.80 1.89
N GLY A 67 3.30 17.96 0.96
CA GLY A 67 2.35 18.28 -0.11
C GLY A 67 2.97 18.95 -1.34
N LYS A 68 4.26 19.29 -1.33
CA LYS A 68 4.99 19.92 -2.45
C LYS A 68 5.80 18.90 -3.25
N ILE A 69 6.01 19.17 -4.53
CA ILE A 69 6.81 18.31 -5.39
C ILE A 69 8.29 18.45 -5.03
N VAL A 70 8.97 17.32 -4.78
CA VAL A 70 10.43 17.26 -4.63
C VAL A 70 11.08 16.65 -5.88
N LEU A 71 10.49 15.57 -6.39
CA LEU A 71 10.90 14.94 -7.63
C LEU A 71 9.68 14.76 -8.53
N GLU A 72 9.86 15.05 -9.81
CA GLU A 72 8.86 14.81 -10.84
C GLU A 72 9.59 14.45 -12.15
N LYS A 73 9.32 13.27 -12.67
CA LYS A 73 9.96 12.76 -13.89
C LYS A 73 8.93 12.08 -14.78
N TYR A 74 9.03 12.33 -16.05
CA TYR A 74 8.27 11.69 -17.12
C TYR A 74 9.25 11.07 -18.09
N PHE A 75 8.88 9.91 -18.64
CA PHE A 75 9.74 9.09 -19.49
C PHE A 75 9.15 9.00 -20.89
N ASP A 76 10.00 8.87 -21.90
CA ASP A 76 9.64 8.86 -23.32
C ASP A 76 8.77 10.07 -23.69
N ASP A 77 7.69 9.85 -24.43
CA ASP A 77 6.73 10.88 -24.83
C ASP A 77 5.67 11.19 -23.77
N PHE A 78 5.79 10.62 -22.57
CA PHE A 78 4.82 10.84 -21.50
C PHE A 78 5.04 12.21 -20.85
N THR A 79 3.96 12.90 -20.50
CA THR A 79 4.00 14.25 -19.92
C THR A 79 3.10 14.36 -18.69
N GLN A 80 3.17 15.49 -18.01
CA GLN A 80 2.27 15.79 -16.89
C GLN A 80 0.77 15.77 -17.27
N ASP A 81 0.45 15.96 -18.55
CA ASP A 81 -0.91 16.03 -19.07
C ASP A 81 -1.37 14.71 -19.71
N SER A 82 -0.47 13.73 -19.82
CA SER A 82 -0.77 12.40 -20.32
C SER A 82 -1.66 11.63 -19.36
N ASN A 83 -2.72 11.00 -19.88
CA ASN A 83 -3.59 10.14 -19.08
C ASN A 83 -3.11 8.70 -19.10
N TRP A 84 -3.17 8.04 -17.94
CA TRP A 84 -2.82 6.64 -17.79
C TRP A 84 -3.81 5.93 -16.87
N TYR A 85 -3.92 4.62 -17.00
CA TYR A 85 -4.82 3.82 -16.18
C TYR A 85 -4.23 3.53 -14.80
N TRP A 86 -5.13 3.38 -13.83
CA TRP A 86 -4.76 3.07 -12.43
C TRP A 86 -4.78 1.57 -12.13
N ALA A 87 -5.37 0.77 -13.01
CA ALA A 87 -5.68 -0.62 -12.74
C ALA A 87 -6.37 -0.76 -11.36
N SER A 88 -5.92 -1.71 -10.54
CA SER A 88 -6.51 -1.95 -9.21
C SER A 88 -6.23 -0.85 -8.17
N ALA A 89 -5.31 0.09 -8.43
CA ALA A 89 -5.14 1.24 -7.53
C ALA A 89 -6.41 2.09 -7.43
N GLY A 90 -7.28 2.07 -8.46
CA GLY A 90 -8.60 2.71 -8.42
C GLY A 90 -9.55 2.15 -7.35
N LYS A 91 -9.34 0.92 -6.88
CA LYS A 91 -10.16 0.33 -5.82
C LYS A 91 -10.16 1.16 -4.54
N THR A 92 -9.00 1.72 -4.18
CA THR A 92 -8.87 2.59 -3.00
C THR A 92 -9.68 3.88 -3.16
N LEU A 93 -9.77 4.43 -4.38
CA LEU A 93 -10.62 5.59 -4.66
C LEU A 93 -12.12 5.23 -4.56
N THR A 94 -12.53 4.06 -5.05
CA THR A 94 -13.90 3.57 -4.86
C THR A 94 -14.27 3.43 -3.39
N ALA A 95 -13.35 2.91 -2.55
CA ALA A 95 -13.57 2.86 -1.10
C ALA A 95 -13.76 4.25 -0.49
N ALA A 96 -12.99 5.25 -0.95
CA ALA A 96 -13.14 6.63 -0.50
C ALA A 96 -14.52 7.21 -0.87
N VAL A 97 -15.04 6.91 -2.07
CA VAL A 97 -16.40 7.31 -2.49
C VAL A 97 -17.48 6.67 -1.62
N ILE A 98 -17.35 5.38 -1.28
CA ILE A 98 -18.26 4.71 -0.32
C ILE A 98 -18.26 5.43 1.01
N GLY A 99 -17.10 5.87 1.52
CA GLY A 99 -17.02 6.64 2.77
C GLY A 99 -17.73 7.98 2.72
N VAL A 100 -17.68 8.67 1.57
CA VAL A 100 -18.47 9.90 1.36
C VAL A 100 -19.96 9.60 1.43
N LEU A 101 -20.42 8.56 0.74
CA LEU A 101 -21.85 8.18 0.75
C LEU A 101 -22.34 7.71 2.13
N GLU A 102 -21.49 7.02 2.91
CA GLU A 102 -21.83 6.65 4.28
C GLU A 102 -22.02 7.89 5.15
N SER A 103 -21.19 8.92 4.99
CA SER A 103 -21.34 10.17 5.75
C SER A 103 -22.59 10.98 5.38
N GLN A 104 -23.03 10.83 4.14
CA GLN A 104 -24.26 11.44 3.64
C GLN A 104 -25.51 10.64 4.03
N ASN A 105 -25.36 9.53 4.78
CA ASN A 105 -26.42 8.56 5.12
C ASN A 105 -27.12 7.97 3.89
N ALA A 106 -26.47 7.97 2.73
CA ALA A 106 -26.98 7.36 1.51
C ALA A 106 -26.88 5.82 1.57
N LEU A 107 -25.88 5.30 2.29
CA LEU A 107 -25.71 3.88 2.58
C LEU A 107 -25.02 3.68 3.94
N SER A 108 -25.06 2.44 4.45
CA SER A 108 -24.16 1.96 5.49
C SER A 108 -23.32 0.81 4.95
N ILE A 109 -22.04 0.75 5.31
CA ILE A 109 -21.19 -0.40 4.92
C ILE A 109 -21.69 -1.73 5.49
N THR A 110 -22.52 -1.71 6.52
CA THR A 110 -23.17 -2.90 7.08
C THR A 110 -24.45 -3.30 6.35
N ASP A 111 -24.95 -2.49 5.41
CA ASP A 111 -26.10 -2.84 4.61
C ASP A 111 -25.80 -4.06 3.74
N LYS A 112 -26.82 -4.90 3.55
CA LYS A 112 -26.80 -6.01 2.59
C LYS A 112 -26.59 -5.44 1.18
N THR A 113 -25.70 -6.05 0.40
CA THR A 113 -25.48 -5.67 -1.00
C THR A 113 -26.77 -5.77 -1.82
N SER A 114 -27.60 -6.79 -1.55
CA SER A 114 -28.92 -6.98 -2.21
C SER A 114 -29.91 -5.84 -2.01
N LYS A 115 -29.73 -4.98 -0.98
CA LYS A 115 -30.52 -3.75 -0.80
C LYS A 115 -30.39 -2.79 -2.00
N TYR A 116 -29.22 -2.78 -2.62
CA TYR A 116 -28.86 -1.85 -3.70
C TYR A 116 -28.86 -2.49 -5.08
N LEU A 117 -28.45 -3.76 -5.19
CA LEU A 117 -28.38 -4.48 -6.45
C LEU A 117 -29.65 -5.29 -6.76
N GLY A 118 -30.55 -5.42 -5.79
CA GLY A 118 -31.69 -6.33 -5.87
C GLY A 118 -31.32 -7.77 -5.52
N SER A 119 -32.31 -8.63 -5.40
CA SER A 119 -32.13 -10.07 -5.19
C SER A 119 -31.66 -10.75 -6.47
N GLY A 120 -30.87 -11.82 -6.34
CA GLY A 120 -30.35 -12.59 -7.47
C GLY A 120 -29.16 -11.93 -8.18
N TRP A 121 -28.44 -11.05 -7.48
CA TRP A 121 -27.18 -10.50 -8.00
C TRP A 121 -26.02 -11.52 -7.95
N THR A 122 -26.24 -12.64 -7.23
CA THR A 122 -25.36 -13.83 -7.24
C THR A 122 -26.17 -15.07 -7.62
N SER A 123 -25.51 -16.22 -7.80
CA SER A 123 -26.18 -17.52 -7.97
C SER A 123 -26.49 -18.22 -6.62
N LEU A 124 -26.21 -17.55 -5.50
CA LEU A 124 -26.45 -18.15 -4.18
C LEU A 124 -27.93 -18.15 -3.79
N PRO A 125 -28.35 -19.09 -2.92
CA PRO A 125 -29.63 -18.96 -2.25
C PRO A 125 -29.75 -17.61 -1.52
N GLN A 126 -30.95 -17.04 -1.50
CA GLN A 126 -31.23 -15.69 -0.98
C GLN A 126 -30.65 -15.45 0.43
N ASN A 127 -30.77 -16.42 1.33
CA ASN A 127 -30.26 -16.29 2.70
C ASN A 127 -28.72 -16.17 2.77
N LYS A 128 -27.98 -16.76 1.83
CA LYS A 128 -26.52 -16.62 1.71
C LYS A 128 -26.14 -15.32 1.01
N GLU A 129 -26.85 -14.97 -0.06
CA GLU A 129 -26.69 -13.69 -0.76
C GLU A 129 -26.88 -12.52 0.21
N ASP A 130 -27.95 -12.55 1.00
CA ASP A 130 -28.30 -11.53 1.99
C ASP A 130 -27.30 -11.40 3.15
N SER A 131 -26.42 -12.36 3.34
CA SER A 131 -25.33 -12.26 4.32
C SER A 131 -24.15 -11.43 3.81
N ILE A 132 -24.07 -11.16 2.50
CA ILE A 132 -23.01 -10.35 1.91
C ILE A 132 -23.38 -8.87 2.06
N THR A 133 -22.51 -8.11 2.72
CA THR A 133 -22.67 -6.66 2.93
C THR A 133 -21.63 -5.89 2.11
N ILE A 134 -21.80 -4.58 1.98
CA ILE A 134 -20.83 -3.68 1.38
C ILE A 134 -19.46 -3.82 2.07
N TRP A 135 -19.45 -4.00 3.40
CA TRP A 135 -18.23 -4.25 4.16
C TRP A 135 -17.45 -5.48 3.65
N HIS A 136 -18.14 -6.57 3.33
CA HIS A 136 -17.50 -7.78 2.80
C HIS A 136 -16.92 -7.56 1.40
N GLN A 137 -17.52 -6.68 0.58
CA GLN A 137 -16.92 -6.27 -0.70
C GLN A 137 -15.69 -5.40 -0.51
N LEU A 138 -15.74 -4.42 0.43
CA LEU A 138 -14.61 -3.54 0.76
C LEU A 138 -13.42 -4.30 1.36
N THR A 139 -13.66 -5.38 2.07
CA THR A 139 -12.63 -6.15 2.78
C THR A 139 -12.19 -7.42 2.04
N MET A 140 -12.74 -7.66 0.84
CA MET A 140 -12.44 -8.85 0.05
C MET A 140 -12.78 -10.18 0.75
N THR A 141 -13.93 -10.20 1.46
CA THR A 141 -14.36 -11.36 2.27
C THR A 141 -15.75 -11.85 1.94
N THR A 142 -16.22 -11.64 0.70
CA THR A 142 -17.57 -12.04 0.28
C THR A 142 -17.85 -13.55 0.32
N GLY A 143 -16.80 -14.37 0.27
CA GLY A 143 -16.92 -15.82 0.20
C GLY A 143 -17.34 -16.34 -1.18
N LEU A 144 -17.39 -15.50 -2.19
CA LEU A 144 -17.65 -15.88 -3.58
C LEU A 144 -16.40 -16.50 -4.23
N ASP A 145 -16.60 -17.30 -5.26
CA ASP A 145 -15.53 -17.99 -5.97
C ASP A 145 -14.72 -17.02 -6.85
N ASP A 146 -13.45 -16.85 -6.48
CA ASP A 146 -12.47 -15.99 -7.13
C ASP A 146 -11.54 -16.75 -8.09
N SER A 147 -11.95 -17.93 -8.56
CA SER A 147 -11.17 -18.69 -9.54
C SER A 147 -10.90 -17.85 -10.79
N PRO A 148 -9.77 -18.09 -11.51
CA PRO A 148 -9.37 -17.23 -12.64
C PRO A 148 -10.46 -17.06 -13.71
N THR A 149 -11.31 -18.06 -13.91
CA THR A 149 -12.42 -18.00 -14.86
C THR A 149 -13.59 -17.12 -14.39
N SER A 150 -13.71 -16.84 -13.10
CA SER A 150 -14.79 -16.07 -12.48
C SER A 150 -14.32 -14.74 -11.90
N ALA A 151 -13.01 -14.50 -11.82
CA ALA A 151 -12.44 -13.38 -11.07
C ALA A 151 -12.96 -11.99 -11.47
N ASP A 152 -13.29 -11.78 -12.74
CA ASP A 152 -13.78 -10.51 -13.28
C ASP A 152 -15.26 -10.51 -13.66
N CYS A 153 -15.85 -11.69 -13.82
CA CYS A 153 -17.23 -11.85 -14.32
C CYS A 153 -18.27 -11.38 -13.29
N THR A 154 -18.99 -10.31 -13.59
CA THR A 154 -20.04 -9.74 -12.72
C THR A 154 -21.44 -10.32 -12.97
N ASP A 155 -21.58 -11.26 -13.91
CA ASP A 155 -22.85 -11.94 -14.12
C ASP A 155 -23.20 -12.82 -12.92
N PRO A 156 -24.46 -12.90 -12.48
CA PRO A 156 -24.87 -13.72 -11.33
C PRO A 156 -24.40 -15.17 -11.41
N LYS A 157 -24.41 -15.77 -12.62
CA LYS A 157 -23.95 -17.16 -12.85
C LYS A 157 -22.50 -17.42 -12.51
N CYS A 158 -21.63 -16.38 -12.54
CA CYS A 158 -20.22 -16.47 -12.19
C CYS A 158 -19.98 -16.29 -10.68
N LEU A 159 -20.91 -15.65 -10.00
CA LEU A 159 -20.80 -15.30 -8.58
C LEU A 159 -21.32 -16.44 -7.71
N THR A 160 -20.54 -17.53 -7.68
CA THR A 160 -20.87 -18.79 -7.01
C THR A 160 -20.28 -18.85 -5.61
N TYR A 161 -20.76 -19.81 -4.80
CA TYR A 161 -20.29 -20.02 -3.43
C TYR A 161 -18.93 -20.70 -3.38
N LYS A 162 -18.02 -20.17 -2.55
CA LYS A 162 -16.72 -20.78 -2.24
C LYS A 162 -16.54 -21.05 -0.75
N ALA A 163 -16.91 -20.09 0.08
CA ALA A 163 -16.72 -20.14 1.53
C ALA A 163 -17.82 -19.36 2.25
N PRO A 164 -18.04 -19.58 3.56
CA PRO A 164 -18.90 -18.70 4.34
C PRO A 164 -18.40 -17.26 4.29
N VAL A 165 -19.33 -16.31 4.26
CA VAL A 165 -19.04 -14.86 4.26
C VAL A 165 -18.18 -14.51 5.47
N GLY A 166 -17.15 -13.71 5.28
CA GLY A 166 -16.20 -13.30 6.32
C GLY A 166 -15.18 -14.37 6.75
N LYS A 167 -15.17 -15.57 6.13
CA LYS A 167 -14.29 -16.69 6.51
C LYS A 167 -13.14 -16.98 5.54
N ARG A 168 -13.08 -16.25 4.43
CA ARG A 168 -12.02 -16.35 3.44
C ARG A 168 -11.71 -14.98 2.87
N TRP A 169 -10.45 -14.57 2.92
CA TRP A 169 -9.98 -13.41 2.17
C TRP A 169 -9.65 -13.86 0.75
N ALA A 170 -10.19 -13.17 -0.24
CA ALA A 170 -9.90 -13.44 -1.63
C ALA A 170 -9.98 -12.15 -2.44
N TYR A 171 -8.86 -11.78 -3.07
CA TYR A 171 -8.82 -10.60 -3.93
C TYR A 171 -9.66 -10.84 -5.19
N HIS A 172 -10.92 -10.40 -5.16
CA HIS A 172 -11.93 -10.73 -6.14
C HIS A 172 -12.45 -9.47 -6.83
N ASN A 173 -12.20 -9.33 -8.14
CA ASN A 173 -12.54 -8.13 -8.90
C ASN A 173 -14.05 -7.96 -9.09
N ALA A 174 -14.80 -9.04 -9.33
CA ALA A 174 -16.21 -8.96 -9.65
C ALA A 174 -17.06 -8.32 -8.54
N PRO A 175 -17.00 -8.74 -7.25
CA PRO A 175 -17.73 -8.06 -6.19
C PRO A 175 -17.30 -6.61 -5.98
N TYR A 176 -16.02 -6.30 -6.20
CA TYR A 176 -15.53 -4.93 -6.18
C TYR A 176 -16.19 -4.09 -7.27
N THR A 177 -16.20 -4.59 -8.52
CA THR A 177 -16.79 -3.88 -9.65
C THR A 177 -18.28 -3.60 -9.45
N LEU A 178 -18.99 -4.50 -8.79
CA LEU A 178 -20.42 -4.34 -8.45
C LEU A 178 -20.70 -3.22 -7.43
N LEU A 179 -19.68 -2.72 -6.72
CA LEU A 179 -19.83 -1.50 -5.90
C LEU A 179 -20.25 -0.29 -6.72
N ASP A 180 -19.98 -0.26 -8.02
CA ASP A 180 -20.49 0.77 -8.95
C ASP A 180 -22.03 0.81 -8.96
N GLY A 181 -22.66 -0.35 -9.04
CA GLY A 181 -24.12 -0.49 -8.96
C GLY A 181 -24.66 -0.07 -7.58
N VAL A 182 -23.95 -0.43 -6.50
CA VAL A 182 -24.27 -0.01 -5.13
C VAL A 182 -24.21 1.52 -5.01
N ILE A 183 -23.12 2.13 -5.49
CA ILE A 183 -22.93 3.58 -5.50
C ILE A 183 -24.06 4.28 -6.27
N SER A 184 -24.36 3.79 -7.48
CA SER A 184 -25.39 4.39 -8.33
C SER A 184 -26.78 4.26 -7.72
N SER A 185 -27.10 3.11 -7.16
CA SER A 185 -28.39 2.87 -6.49
C SER A 185 -28.55 3.72 -5.22
N ALA A 186 -27.50 3.83 -4.41
CA ALA A 186 -27.54 4.58 -3.16
C ALA A 186 -27.63 6.10 -3.35
N SER A 187 -26.98 6.63 -4.39
CA SER A 187 -26.85 8.08 -4.59
C SER A 187 -27.71 8.66 -5.71
N GLY A 188 -28.22 7.84 -6.59
CA GLY A 188 -28.86 8.28 -7.84
C GLY A 188 -27.85 8.88 -8.86
N LYS A 189 -26.55 8.76 -8.62
CA LYS A 189 -25.48 9.29 -9.47
C LYS A 189 -24.52 8.17 -9.88
N THR A 190 -23.91 8.29 -11.06
CA THR A 190 -22.80 7.40 -11.44
C THR A 190 -21.56 7.70 -10.62
N LEU A 191 -20.63 6.72 -10.53
CA LEU A 191 -19.33 6.92 -9.89
C LEU A 191 -18.59 8.16 -10.45
N ASN A 192 -18.61 8.36 -11.76
CA ASN A 192 -17.95 9.51 -12.39
C ASN A 192 -18.61 10.85 -12.01
N GLN A 193 -19.95 10.90 -11.88
CA GLN A 193 -20.63 12.10 -11.40
C GLN A 193 -20.27 12.43 -9.96
N LEU A 194 -20.17 11.44 -9.08
CA LEU A 194 -19.73 11.62 -7.70
C LEU A 194 -18.27 12.07 -7.63
N LEU A 195 -17.38 11.46 -8.42
CA LEU A 195 -15.98 11.89 -8.49
C LEU A 195 -15.87 13.34 -8.93
N PHE A 196 -16.68 13.78 -9.87
CA PHE A 196 -16.69 15.17 -10.30
C PHE A 196 -17.19 16.11 -9.20
N SER A 197 -18.35 15.82 -8.59
CA SER A 197 -18.95 16.69 -7.59
C SER A 197 -18.22 16.71 -6.25
N GLU A 198 -17.73 15.55 -5.79
CA GLU A 198 -17.13 15.43 -4.44
C GLU A 198 -15.61 15.59 -4.46
N PHE A 199 -14.91 15.03 -5.46
CA PHE A 199 -13.45 15.02 -5.49
C PHE A 199 -12.87 16.08 -6.42
N THR A 200 -13.28 16.12 -7.69
CA THR A 200 -12.71 17.09 -8.66
C THR A 200 -12.98 18.52 -8.22
N ALA A 201 -14.20 18.84 -7.83
CA ALA A 201 -14.58 20.19 -7.39
C ALA A 201 -13.79 20.68 -6.17
N ASN A 202 -13.38 19.78 -5.27
CA ASN A 202 -12.73 20.12 -4.02
C ASN A 202 -11.21 19.96 -4.04
N THR A 203 -10.65 19.14 -4.94
CA THR A 203 -9.22 18.82 -4.96
C THR A 203 -8.53 19.20 -6.26
N GLY A 204 -9.28 19.50 -7.32
CA GLY A 204 -8.74 19.64 -8.67
C GLY A 204 -8.26 18.32 -9.31
N MET A 205 -8.48 17.18 -8.65
CA MET A 205 -8.17 15.86 -9.19
C MET A 205 -9.15 15.50 -10.30
N LYS A 206 -8.65 15.18 -11.49
CA LYS A 206 -9.46 14.77 -12.66
C LYS A 206 -9.26 13.27 -12.87
N VAL A 207 -10.27 12.48 -12.56
CA VAL A 207 -10.28 11.02 -12.72
C VAL A 207 -11.55 10.62 -13.43
N LEU A 208 -11.43 9.70 -14.37
CA LEU A 208 -12.55 9.12 -15.10
C LEU A 208 -12.44 7.59 -15.05
N TYR A 209 -13.52 6.93 -14.62
CA TYR A 209 -13.64 5.48 -14.75
C TYR A 209 -14.24 5.13 -16.11
N LEU A 210 -13.59 4.20 -16.80
CA LEU A 210 -14.06 3.62 -18.05
C LEU A 210 -14.32 2.13 -17.88
N LYS A 211 -15.45 1.67 -18.40
CA LYS A 211 -15.78 0.25 -18.38
C LYS A 211 -15.04 -0.47 -19.51
N LEU A 212 -14.16 -1.41 -19.13
CA LEU A 212 -13.39 -2.26 -20.04
C LEU A 212 -13.73 -3.72 -19.75
N GLY A 213 -14.57 -4.33 -20.60
CA GLY A 213 -15.17 -5.63 -20.33
C GLY A 213 -16.03 -5.59 -19.06
N TYR A 214 -15.76 -6.48 -18.12
CA TYR A 214 -16.41 -6.46 -16.80
C TYR A 214 -15.84 -5.38 -15.87
N ASN A 215 -14.57 -5.00 -16.03
CA ASN A 215 -13.87 -4.12 -15.11
C ASN A 215 -14.22 -2.65 -15.33
N ASN A 216 -14.25 -1.87 -14.26
CA ASN A 216 -14.32 -0.42 -14.26
C ASN A 216 -12.97 0.15 -13.82
N ILE A 217 -12.26 0.82 -14.72
CA ILE A 217 -10.85 1.20 -14.55
C ILE A 217 -10.72 2.72 -14.56
N ALA A 218 -10.07 3.26 -13.53
CA ALA A 218 -9.77 4.68 -13.40
C ALA A 218 -8.62 5.11 -14.32
N PHE A 219 -8.75 6.29 -14.92
CA PHE A 219 -7.73 6.97 -15.72
C PHE A 219 -7.55 8.39 -15.22
N SER A 220 -6.32 8.85 -15.17
CA SER A 220 -5.98 10.25 -14.87
C SER A 220 -4.57 10.61 -15.28
N THR A 221 -4.24 11.90 -15.14
CA THR A 221 -2.85 12.36 -15.21
C THR A 221 -2.07 11.97 -13.95
N PRO A 222 -0.71 11.89 -13.98
CA PRO A 222 0.13 11.61 -12.82
C PRO A 222 -0.11 12.56 -11.65
N ARG A 223 -0.29 13.85 -11.92
CA ARG A 223 -0.57 14.83 -10.86
C ARG A 223 -1.95 14.63 -10.23
N SER A 224 -2.96 14.16 -10.96
CA SER A 224 -4.25 13.75 -10.37
C SER A 224 -4.11 12.53 -9.49
N PHE A 225 -3.26 11.56 -9.88
CA PHE A 225 -2.92 10.39 -9.08
C PHE A 225 -2.22 10.78 -7.78
N ALA A 226 -1.26 11.74 -7.85
CA ALA A 226 -0.58 12.28 -6.69
C ALA A 226 -1.52 13.08 -5.75
N ARG A 227 -2.52 13.81 -6.30
CA ARG A 227 -3.54 14.51 -5.50
C ARG A 227 -4.35 13.53 -4.64
N PHE A 228 -4.69 12.36 -5.17
CA PHE A 228 -5.37 11.35 -4.37
C PHE A 228 -4.47 10.85 -3.23
N GLY A 229 -3.19 10.60 -3.49
CA GLY A 229 -2.23 10.26 -2.45
C GLY A 229 -2.11 11.36 -1.38
N LEU A 230 -2.09 12.63 -1.79
CA LEU A 230 -2.04 13.78 -0.89
C LEU A 230 -3.32 13.89 -0.02
N LEU A 231 -4.49 13.63 -0.59
CA LEU A 231 -5.76 13.57 0.15
C LEU A 231 -5.70 12.50 1.24
N LEU A 232 -5.19 11.31 0.93
CA LEU A 232 -5.04 10.22 1.90
C LEU A 232 -3.97 10.54 2.96
N LEU A 233 -2.84 11.17 2.58
CA LEU A 233 -1.84 11.63 3.54
C LEU A 233 -2.44 12.57 4.59
N ASN A 234 -3.39 13.39 4.20
CA ASN A 234 -4.09 14.34 5.07
C ASN A 234 -5.40 13.78 5.65
N LYS A 235 -5.48 12.45 5.76
CA LYS A 235 -6.60 11.75 6.40
C LYS A 235 -7.97 12.11 5.81
N GLY A 236 -8.01 12.23 4.47
CA GLY A 236 -9.23 12.56 3.73
C GLY A 236 -9.64 14.03 3.78
N LYS A 237 -8.75 14.90 4.27
CA LYS A 237 -8.98 16.34 4.33
C LYS A 237 -8.20 17.06 3.22
N TRP A 238 -8.85 17.99 2.52
CA TRP A 238 -8.23 18.89 1.55
C TRP A 238 -8.44 20.34 1.98
N ASN A 239 -7.37 21.06 2.24
CA ASN A 239 -7.42 22.37 2.90
C ASN A 239 -8.27 22.32 4.19
N SER A 240 -9.35 23.08 4.26
CA SER A 240 -10.29 23.09 5.40
C SER A 240 -11.40 22.04 5.29
N THR A 241 -11.59 21.41 4.11
CA THR A 241 -12.73 20.54 3.82
C THR A 241 -12.40 19.08 4.11
N GLN A 242 -13.16 18.43 4.99
CA GLN A 242 -13.09 16.97 5.22
C GLN A 242 -13.93 16.27 4.15
N LEU A 243 -13.29 15.69 3.14
CA LEU A 243 -13.96 14.99 2.04
C LEU A 243 -14.30 13.54 2.42
N ILE A 244 -13.31 12.81 2.91
CA ILE A 244 -13.51 11.46 3.43
C ILE A 244 -13.65 11.59 4.94
N PRO A 245 -14.80 11.23 5.53
CA PRO A 245 -15.00 11.36 6.97
C PRO A 245 -13.88 10.72 7.77
N LEU A 246 -13.36 11.41 8.78
CA LEU A 246 -12.22 10.93 9.55
C LEU A 246 -12.50 9.58 10.24
N SER A 247 -13.73 9.37 10.70
CA SER A 247 -14.15 8.08 11.30
C SER A 247 -14.11 6.92 10.31
N TYR A 248 -14.50 7.17 9.05
CA TYR A 248 -14.41 6.18 7.97
C TYR A 248 -12.96 5.98 7.54
N TYR A 249 -12.22 7.07 7.31
CA TYR A 249 -10.80 7.00 6.95
C TYR A 249 -10.00 6.15 7.93
N ASN A 250 -10.19 6.36 9.23
CA ASN A 250 -9.50 5.59 10.26
C ASN A 250 -9.81 4.08 10.22
N LYS A 251 -10.98 3.68 9.74
CA LYS A 251 -11.33 2.27 9.50
C LYS A 251 -10.78 1.75 8.17
N MET A 252 -10.73 2.62 7.15
CA MET A 252 -10.25 2.29 5.81
C MET A 252 -8.77 1.92 5.79
N VAL A 253 -7.95 2.58 6.63
CA VAL A 253 -6.49 2.46 6.64
C VAL A 253 -5.93 1.64 7.81
N VAL A 254 -6.73 0.73 8.34
CA VAL A 254 -6.30 -0.26 9.34
C VAL A 254 -6.68 -1.67 8.89
N SER A 255 -6.08 -2.68 9.48
CA SER A 255 -6.44 -4.08 9.19
C SER A 255 -7.94 -4.29 9.35
N SER A 256 -8.61 -4.70 8.29
CA SER A 256 -10.06 -4.91 8.29
C SER A 256 -10.47 -6.29 8.80
N GLN A 257 -9.57 -7.23 8.82
CA GLN A 257 -9.74 -8.62 9.25
C GLN A 257 -8.37 -9.29 9.47
N GLU A 258 -8.32 -10.44 10.14
CA GLU A 258 -7.08 -11.11 10.57
C GLU A 258 -6.47 -12.06 9.52
N MET A 259 -7.23 -12.46 8.50
CA MET A 259 -6.74 -13.40 7.48
C MET A 259 -5.63 -12.77 6.63
N ASN A 260 -5.79 -11.48 6.29
CA ASN A 260 -4.80 -10.66 5.60
C ASN A 260 -4.73 -9.27 6.29
N PRO A 261 -3.99 -9.11 7.38
CA PRO A 261 -3.93 -7.85 8.12
C PRO A 261 -3.32 -6.70 7.30
N SER A 262 -2.63 -7.01 6.20
CA SER A 262 -2.11 -6.01 5.26
C SER A 262 -3.18 -5.45 4.32
N TYR A 263 -4.48 -5.63 4.64
CA TYR A 263 -5.59 -5.13 3.82
C TYR A 263 -6.68 -4.46 4.66
N GLY A 264 -6.92 -3.19 4.35
CA GLY A 264 -8.01 -2.37 4.88
C GLY A 264 -9.24 -2.41 3.97
N TYR A 265 -9.92 -1.26 3.79
CA TYR A 265 -11.01 -1.16 2.83
C TYR A 265 -10.44 -0.88 1.44
N LEU A 266 -10.31 -1.91 0.62
CA LEU A 266 -9.72 -1.87 -0.73
C LEU A 266 -8.35 -1.14 -0.75
N THR A 267 -7.61 -1.20 0.35
CA THR A 267 -6.38 -0.43 0.59
C THR A 267 -5.32 -1.35 1.17
N TRP A 268 -4.13 -1.34 0.59
CA TRP A 268 -2.99 -2.11 1.08
C TRP A 268 -2.28 -1.40 2.22
N LEU A 269 -1.77 -2.15 3.17
CA LEU A 269 -1.12 -1.67 4.39
C LEU A 269 0.20 -2.37 4.63
N ASN A 270 1.20 -1.65 5.12
CA ASN A 270 2.47 -2.20 5.59
C ASN A 270 2.51 -2.33 7.13
N GLY A 271 3.61 -2.80 7.69
CA GLY A 271 3.80 -2.92 9.13
C GLY A 271 2.94 -4.02 9.77
N LYS A 272 2.74 -5.13 9.05
CA LYS A 272 1.92 -6.25 9.52
C LYS A 272 2.73 -7.54 9.58
N ASP A 273 2.28 -8.48 10.42
CA ASP A 273 2.97 -9.76 10.62
C ASP A 273 2.98 -10.63 9.37
N HIS A 274 1.96 -10.49 8.53
CA HIS A 274 1.84 -11.23 7.29
C HIS A 274 0.92 -10.53 6.29
N PHE A 275 1.02 -10.97 5.03
CA PHE A 275 0.14 -10.55 3.94
C PHE A 275 -0.23 -11.72 3.04
N MET A 276 -1.31 -11.54 2.28
CA MET A 276 -1.71 -12.43 1.20
C MET A 276 -1.74 -11.64 -0.12
N VAL A 277 -1.60 -12.34 -1.23
CA VAL A 277 -1.62 -11.73 -2.57
C VAL A 277 -2.81 -12.24 -3.38
N PRO A 278 -3.22 -11.54 -4.46
CA PRO A 278 -4.26 -12.01 -5.36
C PRO A 278 -4.03 -13.44 -5.84
N GLN A 279 -5.11 -14.22 -5.98
CA GLN A 279 -5.12 -15.61 -6.46
C GLN A 279 -4.35 -16.60 -5.57
N SER A 280 -3.96 -16.22 -4.35
CA SER A 280 -3.25 -17.08 -3.41
C SER A 280 -3.93 -17.08 -2.04
N GLN A 281 -3.92 -18.25 -1.38
CA GLN A 281 -4.31 -18.39 0.02
C GLN A 281 -3.07 -18.54 0.93
N PHE A 282 -1.88 -18.43 0.36
CA PHE A 282 -0.64 -18.48 1.12
C PHE A 282 -0.43 -17.17 1.89
N ARG A 283 0.02 -17.29 3.14
CA ARG A 283 0.37 -16.17 4.00
C ARG A 283 1.87 -15.96 3.97
N PHE A 284 2.30 -14.85 3.40
CA PHE A 284 3.70 -14.44 3.37
C PHE A 284 4.01 -13.69 4.67
N SER A 285 5.07 -14.07 5.37
CA SER A 285 5.45 -13.43 6.64
C SER A 285 6.08 -12.05 6.41
N GLY A 286 5.76 -11.10 7.30
CA GLY A 286 6.35 -9.77 7.34
C GLY A 286 5.64 -8.77 6.43
N ASP A 287 6.34 -7.69 6.14
CA ASP A 287 5.83 -6.55 5.37
C ASP A 287 5.68 -6.86 3.89
N CYS A 288 4.60 -6.41 3.27
CA CYS A 288 4.41 -6.54 1.83
C CYS A 288 5.36 -5.63 1.01
N VAL A 289 5.91 -4.58 1.63
CA VAL A 289 6.95 -3.69 1.06
C VAL A 289 8.08 -3.53 2.08
N THR A 290 9.08 -4.41 2.01
CA THR A 290 10.09 -4.58 3.08
C THR A 290 11.01 -3.39 3.30
N ASN A 291 11.31 -2.59 2.27
CA ASN A 291 12.15 -1.38 2.38
C ASN A 291 11.35 -0.11 2.67
N GLY A 292 10.02 -0.22 2.72
CA GLY A 292 9.12 0.89 3.03
C GLY A 292 8.90 1.08 4.52
N PRO A 293 8.46 2.27 4.95
CA PRO A 293 8.01 2.50 6.33
C PRO A 293 6.88 1.55 6.74
N SER A 294 6.82 1.19 8.02
CA SER A 294 5.77 0.31 8.55
C SER A 294 4.37 0.94 8.53
N ASP A 295 4.28 2.26 8.41
CA ASP A 295 3.02 3.02 8.37
C ASP A 295 2.49 3.28 6.96
N LEU A 296 2.99 2.56 5.93
CA LEU A 296 2.54 2.76 4.57
C LEU A 296 1.06 2.43 4.39
N ILE A 297 0.39 3.34 3.73
CA ILE A 297 -0.92 3.17 3.12
C ILE A 297 -0.69 3.15 1.61
N MET A 298 -1.23 2.16 0.90
CA MET A 298 -0.89 1.98 -0.51
C MET A 298 -2.12 1.69 -1.36
N ALA A 299 -2.15 2.29 -2.56
CA ALA A 299 -3.05 1.90 -3.63
C ALA A 299 -2.21 1.24 -4.73
N LEU A 300 -2.39 -0.07 -4.94
CA LEU A 300 -1.56 -0.88 -5.81
C LEU A 300 -2.37 -1.45 -6.96
N GLY A 301 -1.84 -1.35 -8.17
CA GLY A 301 -2.45 -1.83 -9.39
C GLY A 301 -1.51 -2.72 -10.21
N LYS A 302 -2.10 -3.47 -11.14
CA LYS A 302 -1.39 -4.24 -12.16
C LYS A 302 -0.41 -3.32 -12.91
N ASP A 303 0.66 -3.91 -13.42
CA ASP A 303 1.70 -3.24 -14.20
C ASP A 303 2.43 -2.14 -13.42
N GLY A 304 2.41 -2.22 -12.08
CA GLY A 304 3.11 -1.30 -11.19
C GLY A 304 2.49 0.09 -11.07
N GLN A 305 1.16 0.23 -11.27
CA GLN A 305 0.47 1.47 -10.91
C GLN A 305 0.44 1.58 -9.39
N GLN A 306 1.11 2.57 -8.81
CA GLN A 306 1.31 2.63 -7.36
C GLN A 306 1.18 4.04 -6.81
N ILE A 307 0.47 4.15 -5.67
CA ILE A 307 0.53 5.29 -4.76
C ILE A 307 1.01 4.74 -3.42
N HIS A 308 2.08 5.29 -2.89
CA HIS A 308 2.56 5.00 -1.54
C HIS A 308 2.49 6.26 -0.69
N ILE A 309 1.90 6.14 0.48
CA ILE A 309 1.69 7.23 1.43
C ILE A 309 2.37 6.85 2.74
N SER A 310 3.33 7.65 3.20
CA SER A 310 3.98 7.51 4.50
C SER A 310 3.64 8.68 5.40
N PRO A 311 2.70 8.52 6.35
CA PRO A 311 2.37 9.56 7.31
C PRO A 311 3.56 10.00 8.19
N SER A 312 4.39 9.05 8.64
CA SER A 312 5.57 9.35 9.47
C SER A 312 6.60 10.20 8.75
N ARG A 313 6.74 10.03 7.43
CA ARG A 313 7.68 10.81 6.61
C ARG A 313 7.05 12.04 5.99
N ASN A 314 5.74 12.28 6.16
CA ASN A 314 4.98 13.31 5.46
C ASN A 314 5.26 13.28 3.94
N MET A 315 5.15 12.09 3.36
CA MET A 315 5.59 11.77 2.00
C MET A 315 4.51 11.01 1.23
N VAL A 316 4.40 11.34 -0.04
CA VAL A 316 3.67 10.54 -1.04
C VAL A 316 4.60 10.32 -2.21
N TRP A 317 4.62 9.12 -2.76
CA TRP A 317 5.12 8.95 -4.11
C TRP A 317 4.13 8.15 -4.97
N ILE A 318 4.16 8.44 -6.25
CA ILE A 318 3.38 7.73 -7.25
C ILE A 318 4.27 7.24 -8.38
N ARG A 319 3.90 6.12 -8.96
CA ARG A 319 4.44 5.63 -10.22
C ARG A 319 3.29 5.20 -11.12
N MET A 320 3.33 5.64 -12.37
CA MET A 320 2.54 5.14 -13.49
C MET A 320 3.48 4.55 -14.54
N GLY A 321 3.10 3.45 -15.18
CA GLY A 321 3.93 2.84 -16.21
C GLY A 321 3.38 1.52 -16.72
N GLU A 322 4.17 0.86 -17.57
CA GLU A 322 3.93 -0.50 -18.05
C GLU A 322 4.48 -1.52 -17.06
N ALA A 323 4.22 -2.80 -17.32
CA ALA A 323 4.76 -3.86 -16.50
C ALA A 323 6.28 -3.78 -16.47
N PRO A 324 6.94 -3.86 -15.30
CA PRO A 324 8.37 -4.04 -15.25
C PRO A 324 8.74 -5.37 -15.92
N ASP A 325 9.95 -5.48 -16.48
CA ASP A 325 10.42 -6.67 -17.20
C ASP A 325 10.51 -7.93 -16.31
N THR A 326 10.49 -7.76 -15.00
CA THR A 326 10.38 -8.88 -14.07
C THR A 326 8.95 -9.36 -14.06
N GLN A 327 8.71 -10.63 -14.37
CA GLN A 327 7.40 -11.29 -14.32
C GLN A 327 6.80 -11.17 -12.91
N SER A 328 6.17 -10.04 -12.65
CA SER A 328 5.56 -9.78 -11.36
C SER A 328 4.11 -10.22 -11.38
N PRO A 329 3.62 -10.85 -10.30
CA PRO A 329 2.21 -11.16 -10.14
C PRO A 329 1.36 -9.87 -10.16
N LEU A 330 0.04 -10.02 -10.26
CA LEU A 330 -1.00 -8.97 -10.42
C LEU A 330 -0.83 -7.69 -9.59
N VAL A 331 0.01 -7.71 -8.56
CA VAL A 331 0.35 -6.55 -7.70
C VAL A 331 1.86 -6.55 -7.48
N SER A 332 2.56 -5.55 -8.02
CA SER A 332 4.03 -5.43 -7.97
C SER A 332 4.54 -4.89 -6.63
N MET A 333 4.46 -5.66 -5.56
CA MET A 333 5.02 -5.27 -4.25
C MET A 333 6.54 -5.18 -4.28
N ASP A 334 7.19 -6.06 -5.06
CA ASP A 334 8.65 -6.07 -5.24
C ASP A 334 9.15 -4.77 -5.90
N LEU A 335 8.46 -4.28 -6.93
CA LEU A 335 8.77 -2.98 -7.53
C LEU A 335 8.69 -1.86 -6.49
N GLY A 336 7.63 -1.85 -5.66
CA GLY A 336 7.48 -0.88 -4.57
C GLY A 336 8.63 -0.96 -3.55
N THR A 337 9.06 -2.18 -3.19
CA THR A 337 10.20 -2.44 -2.31
C THR A 337 11.50 -1.85 -2.89
N LYS A 338 11.76 -2.07 -4.18
CA LYS A 338 12.95 -1.54 -4.87
C LYS A 338 12.90 -0.02 -5.04
N ILE A 339 11.74 0.56 -5.34
CA ILE A 339 11.59 2.03 -5.38
C ILE A 339 11.88 2.62 -4.00
N TRP A 340 11.39 2.01 -2.91
CA TRP A 340 11.72 2.47 -1.56
C TRP A 340 13.21 2.34 -1.23
N GLU A 341 13.89 1.32 -1.73
CA GLU A 341 15.36 1.19 -1.60
C GLU A 341 16.06 2.40 -2.23
N GLN A 342 15.70 2.76 -3.46
CA GLN A 342 16.22 3.95 -4.14
C GLN A 342 15.89 5.24 -3.38
N ILE A 343 14.65 5.40 -2.90
CA ILE A 343 14.23 6.58 -2.13
C ILE A 343 15.00 6.69 -0.81
N ASN A 344 15.25 5.58 -0.14
CA ASN A 344 16.05 5.56 1.10
C ASN A 344 17.51 5.93 0.86
N ALA A 345 18.02 5.69 -0.34
CA ALA A 345 19.39 6.01 -0.76
C ALA A 345 19.56 7.43 -1.30
N LEU A 346 18.52 8.24 -1.45
CA LEU A 346 18.58 9.57 -2.08
C LEU A 346 19.51 10.55 -1.36
N SER A 347 19.69 10.43 -0.02
CA SER A 347 20.51 11.38 0.75
C SER A 347 21.99 11.05 0.67
N CYS A 348 22.81 12.03 0.24
CA CYS A 348 24.27 11.96 0.34
C CYS A 348 24.79 12.14 1.76
N ASN A 349 24.09 12.98 2.52
CA ASN A 349 24.30 13.14 3.95
C ASN A 349 23.47 12.11 4.73
N ALA A 350 23.21 10.92 4.17
CA ALA A 350 23.20 9.80 5.05
C ALA A 350 24.56 9.93 5.76
N VAL A 351 24.65 10.77 6.84
CA VAL A 351 25.30 10.29 8.03
C VAL A 351 24.82 8.86 8.01
N ALA A 352 25.68 7.94 7.56
CA ALA A 352 25.65 6.64 8.13
C ALA A 352 25.33 7.00 9.57
N LEU A 353 24.07 6.82 10.01
CA LEU A 353 23.93 6.37 11.35
C LEU A 353 24.90 5.23 11.26
N ASN A 354 26.15 5.53 11.68
CA ASN A 354 27.08 4.55 12.14
C ASN A 354 26.29 3.93 13.29
N PHE A 355 25.36 3.12 12.92
CA PHE A 355 25.25 1.83 13.54
C PHE A 355 26.68 1.37 13.39
N PRO A 356 27.48 1.40 14.50
CA PRO A 356 28.92 1.15 14.47
C PRO A 356 29.03 -0.05 13.58
N ASP A 357 29.73 0.08 12.48
CA ASP A 357 29.86 -0.89 11.42
C ASP A 357 29.58 -2.25 12.00
N SER A 358 28.31 -2.68 11.95
CA SER A 358 28.02 -4.04 12.27
C SER A 358 28.62 -4.72 11.08
N ASP A 359 29.94 -5.03 11.19
CA ASP A 359 30.72 -5.74 10.25
C ASP A 359 29.80 -6.34 9.20
N ASN A 360 29.92 -5.87 7.99
CA ASN A 360 29.24 -6.38 6.82
C ASN A 360 29.72 -7.83 6.59
N GLN A 361 29.68 -8.64 7.65
CA GLN A 361 29.77 -10.08 7.60
C GLN A 361 28.38 -10.55 7.17
N GLN A 362 28.12 -10.35 5.86
CA GLN A 362 27.10 -11.14 5.22
C GLN A 362 27.43 -12.60 5.52
N LEU A 363 26.51 -13.27 6.25
CA LEU A 363 26.57 -14.71 6.33
C LEU A 363 26.28 -15.25 4.93
N TYR A 364 27.24 -15.90 4.30
CA TYR A 364 27.08 -16.49 2.98
C TYR A 364 27.75 -17.88 2.93
N PRO A 365 27.28 -18.75 2.04
CA PRO A 365 26.10 -18.56 1.21
C PRO A 365 24.81 -18.47 2.03
N ASN A 366 23.81 -17.78 1.48
CA ASN A 366 22.45 -17.77 2.03
C ASN A 366 21.47 -17.63 0.85
N PRO A 367 20.77 -18.71 0.47
CA PRO A 367 20.62 -19.98 1.22
C PRO A 367 21.90 -20.84 1.24
N ILE A 368 21.96 -21.75 2.20
CA ILE A 368 23.08 -22.68 2.43
C ILE A 368 22.55 -24.12 2.58
N SER A 369 23.37 -25.13 2.23
CA SER A 369 22.99 -26.53 2.40
C SER A 369 23.66 -27.15 3.62
N PRO A 370 23.06 -28.20 4.23
CA PRO A 370 23.72 -28.96 5.29
C PRO A 370 25.10 -29.47 4.87
N GLY A 371 26.08 -29.37 5.77
CA GLY A 371 27.46 -29.71 5.51
C GLY A 371 28.30 -28.64 4.80
N GLN A 372 27.71 -27.52 4.38
CA GLN A 372 28.45 -26.38 3.85
C GLN A 372 28.99 -25.48 4.97
N VAL A 373 30.08 -24.78 4.68
CA VAL A 373 30.70 -23.84 5.61
C VAL A 373 30.06 -22.46 5.45
N LEU A 374 29.54 -21.94 6.56
CA LEU A 374 29.01 -20.57 6.64
C LEU A 374 30.17 -19.59 6.82
N HIS A 375 30.35 -18.70 5.89
CA HIS A 375 31.33 -17.61 6.02
C HIS A 375 30.75 -16.51 6.91
N GLY A 376 31.44 -16.22 8.00
CA GLY A 376 31.05 -15.28 9.07
C GLY A 376 31.18 -15.93 10.45
N ASN A 377 31.15 -15.12 11.50
CA ASN A 377 31.31 -15.62 12.89
C ASN A 377 29.95 -16.01 13.48
N GLY A 378 29.53 -17.26 13.30
CA GLY A 378 28.36 -17.84 13.93
C GLY A 378 28.74 -18.66 15.18
N GLU A 379 27.96 -18.56 16.24
CA GLU A 379 28.13 -19.36 17.48
C GLU A 379 27.27 -20.64 17.42
N PHE A 380 26.03 -20.51 17.04
CA PHE A 380 25.09 -21.62 16.84
C PHE A 380 23.91 -21.20 15.96
N LEU A 381 23.20 -22.18 15.42
CA LEU A 381 21.90 -22.03 14.77
C LEU A 381 20.79 -22.27 15.78
N MET A 382 19.64 -21.63 15.57
CA MET A 382 18.43 -21.84 16.34
C MET A 382 17.22 -21.94 15.41
N ASP A 383 16.40 -22.95 15.58
CA ASP A 383 15.14 -23.12 14.86
C ASP A 383 14.00 -22.27 15.47
N ALA A 384 12.83 -22.31 14.83
CA ALA A 384 11.64 -21.58 15.26
C ALA A 384 11.10 -22.04 16.65
N SER A 385 11.48 -23.24 17.11
CA SER A 385 11.13 -23.76 18.44
C SER A 385 12.10 -23.33 19.54
N GLY A 386 13.20 -22.64 19.18
CA GLY A 386 14.26 -22.26 20.08
C GLY A 386 15.35 -23.33 20.31
N ARG A 387 15.27 -24.46 19.59
CA ARG A 387 16.28 -25.51 19.65
C ARG A 387 17.58 -25.03 19.02
N LYS A 388 18.72 -25.25 19.72
CA LYS A 388 20.04 -24.79 19.28
C LYS A 388 20.84 -25.91 18.66
N PHE A 389 21.56 -25.58 17.59
CA PHE A 389 22.45 -26.47 16.85
C PHE A 389 23.84 -25.81 16.81
N PRO A 390 24.86 -26.38 17.44
CA PRO A 390 26.20 -25.80 17.47
C PRO A 390 26.81 -25.76 16.05
N LEU A 391 27.49 -24.68 15.72
CA LEU A 391 28.31 -24.57 14.52
C LEU A 391 29.75 -25.02 14.86
N ILE A 392 30.19 -26.15 14.29
CA ILE A 392 31.56 -26.63 14.44
C ILE A 392 32.33 -26.18 13.19
N ASN A 393 33.37 -25.37 13.38
CA ASN A 393 34.12 -24.76 12.27
C ASN A 393 33.23 -23.99 11.27
N ASN A 394 32.14 -23.40 11.77
CA ASN A 394 31.10 -22.73 10.94
C ASN A 394 30.41 -23.66 9.93
N GLU A 395 30.53 -24.98 10.05
CA GLU A 395 29.82 -25.92 9.19
C GLU A 395 28.38 -26.06 9.66
N ILE A 396 27.45 -26.06 8.69
CA ILE A 396 26.02 -26.28 8.94
C ILE A 396 25.81 -27.77 9.28
N PRO A 397 25.20 -28.09 10.42
CA PRO A 397 24.95 -29.49 10.80
C PRO A 397 24.20 -30.26 9.73
N ARG A 398 24.67 -31.46 9.40
CA ARG A 398 24.14 -32.29 8.30
C ARG A 398 22.74 -32.83 8.58
N GLU A 399 22.34 -32.88 9.84
CA GLU A 399 21.03 -33.31 10.31
C GLU A 399 19.94 -32.23 10.21
N LEU A 400 20.30 -31.02 9.80
CA LEU A 400 19.30 -29.95 9.65
C LEU A 400 18.39 -30.22 8.46
N THR A 401 17.11 -30.02 8.69
CA THR A 401 16.09 -30.03 7.64
C THR A 401 15.99 -28.68 6.96
N GLU A 402 15.41 -28.67 5.76
CA GLU A 402 15.08 -27.44 5.08
C GLU A 402 14.24 -26.49 5.96
N GLY A 403 14.61 -25.22 6.05
CA GLY A 403 13.91 -24.26 6.87
C GLY A 403 14.66 -22.94 7.08
N ILE A 404 14.04 -22.06 7.83
CA ILE A 404 14.65 -20.80 8.25
C ILE A 404 15.18 -20.93 9.66
N TYR A 405 16.44 -20.62 9.83
CA TYR A 405 17.15 -20.65 11.10
C TYR A 405 17.68 -19.27 11.48
N GLN A 406 17.93 -19.08 12.77
CA GLN A 406 18.62 -17.89 13.27
C GLN A 406 20.05 -18.26 13.65
N VAL A 407 21.03 -17.57 13.09
CA VAL A 407 22.43 -17.70 13.49
C VAL A 407 22.72 -16.70 14.60
N LYS A 408 23.17 -17.16 15.74
CA LYS A 408 23.69 -16.31 16.81
C LYS A 408 25.12 -15.87 16.43
N THR A 409 25.34 -14.58 16.40
CA THR A 409 26.65 -13.96 16.21
C THR A 409 27.01 -13.12 17.43
N SER A 410 28.25 -12.69 17.56
CA SER A 410 28.68 -11.77 18.64
C SER A 410 27.86 -10.47 18.70
N LYS A 411 27.17 -10.11 17.64
CA LYS A 411 26.37 -8.87 17.51
C LYS A 411 24.86 -9.06 17.44
N GLY A 412 24.38 -10.28 17.66
CA GLY A 412 22.93 -10.59 17.65
C GLY A 412 22.56 -11.78 16.79
N TYR A 413 21.31 -11.84 16.36
CA TYR A 413 20.78 -12.93 15.54
C TYR A 413 20.60 -12.50 14.09
N LYS A 414 21.01 -13.36 13.14
CA LYS A 414 20.77 -13.19 11.69
C LYS A 414 19.99 -14.40 11.16
N LYS A 415 19.11 -14.16 10.20
CA LYS A 415 18.35 -15.25 9.55
C LYS A 415 19.16 -15.88 8.43
N ILE A 416 19.07 -17.19 8.29
CA ILE A 416 19.66 -17.98 7.22
C ILE A 416 18.64 -19.03 6.75
N ALA A 417 18.58 -19.26 5.44
CA ALA A 417 17.79 -20.32 4.84
C ALA A 417 18.66 -21.57 4.63
N VAL A 418 18.25 -22.70 5.18
CA VAL A 418 18.87 -24.00 4.89
C VAL A 418 18.00 -24.71 3.87
N LEU A 419 18.59 -25.11 2.73
CA LEU A 419 17.92 -25.84 1.66
C LEU A 419 18.62 -27.18 1.46
N ASN A 420 17.85 -28.23 1.30
CA ASN A 420 18.41 -29.51 0.87
C ASN A 420 18.85 -29.41 -0.60
N PRO A 421 19.98 -30.03 -0.99
CA PRO A 421 20.50 -30.00 -2.36
C PRO A 421 19.58 -30.70 -3.35
#